data_80b61a7084eb41362231c567041b1f33
#
_entry.id   80b61a7084eb41362231c567041b1f33
#
_cell.length_a   1.000
_cell.length_b   1.000
_cell.length_c   1.000
_cell.angle_alpha   90.00
_cell.angle_beta   90.00
_cell.angle_gamma   90.00
#
_symmetry.space_group_name_H-M   'P 1'
#
loop_
_entity.id
_entity.type
_entity.pdbx_description
1 polymer ?
#
loop_
_entity_poly.entity_id
_entity_poly.type
_entity_poly.pdbx_seq_one_letter_code
_entity_poly.pdbx_strand_id
1 'polypeptide(L)'
;ELILSFKGGYSLIFRMYDDGLAYRFATDRKGEIIIESETAEYCLSEDRDMIVPYVLPSGKAKKAKNPTFEQQFFNSMQNLYSYGKAMQLNPDRMMFTPVIAKLDDGMKLCIAEADTESYPGMYLVSSSDRPVLHGMFAAYPRKEERGGHNQLQMLVKSRESYIARVIGPRSFPWRTFIVTRKDGELSESDMVYRLASPSRVKNIDWIKPGKVAWEWWNYWGLYNVDFRAGINTETYKYYIDFASKNNIEYV
;
A
#
# COMPACT_ATOMS: atom_id res chain seq x y z
N GLU A 1 -2.87 5.31 -24.73
CA GLU A 1 -3.60 4.18 -24.12
C GLU A 1 -3.82 3.08 -25.16
N LEU A 2 -3.65 1.81 -24.80
CA LEU A 2 -3.96 0.63 -25.60
C LEU A 2 -4.98 -0.21 -24.84
N ILE A 3 -6.05 -0.61 -25.51
CA ILE A 3 -7.11 -1.46 -24.95
C ILE A 3 -7.15 -2.76 -25.77
N LEU A 4 -6.93 -3.88 -25.11
CA LEU A 4 -7.10 -5.21 -25.66
C LEU A 4 -8.41 -5.80 -25.13
N SER A 5 -9.39 -5.98 -26.00
CA SER A 5 -10.69 -6.55 -25.66
C SER A 5 -10.72 -8.04 -25.96
N PHE A 6 -11.29 -8.82 -25.02
CA PHE A 6 -11.37 -10.26 -25.11
C PHE A 6 -12.82 -10.75 -25.13
N LYS A 7 -13.04 -11.94 -25.70
CA LYS A 7 -14.35 -12.59 -25.60
C LYS A 7 -14.68 -12.85 -24.12
N GLY A 8 -15.91 -12.59 -23.73
CA GLY A 8 -16.39 -12.79 -22.35
C GLY A 8 -16.54 -11.51 -21.54
N GLY A 9 -16.42 -10.33 -22.19
CA GLY A 9 -16.72 -9.04 -21.57
C GLY A 9 -15.64 -8.58 -20.57
N TYR A 10 -14.39 -8.77 -20.93
CA TYR A 10 -13.27 -8.21 -20.19
C TYR A 10 -12.20 -7.62 -21.13
N SER A 11 -11.42 -6.72 -20.60
CA SER A 11 -10.35 -6.01 -21.32
C SER A 11 -9.11 -5.87 -20.46
N LEU A 12 -7.98 -5.73 -21.13
CA LEU A 12 -6.71 -5.33 -20.54
C LEU A 12 -6.36 -3.94 -21.10
N ILE A 13 -6.17 -2.98 -20.21
CA ILE A 13 -5.91 -1.59 -20.55
C ILE A 13 -4.49 -1.24 -20.16
N PHE A 14 -3.70 -0.74 -21.10
CA PHE A 14 -2.36 -0.22 -20.88
C PHE A 14 -2.36 1.31 -21.01
N ARG A 15 -1.63 1.98 -20.13
CA ARG A 15 -1.25 3.39 -20.26
C ARG A 15 0.25 3.54 -20.17
N MET A 16 0.79 4.29 -21.11
CA MET A 16 2.21 4.62 -21.13
C MET A 16 2.38 6.12 -20.90
N TYR A 17 3.40 6.46 -20.15
CA TYR A 17 3.83 7.80 -19.81
C TYR A 17 5.33 7.92 -20.04
N ASP A 18 5.86 9.13 -20.04
CA ASP A 18 7.31 9.36 -20.22
C ASP A 18 8.14 8.74 -19.08
N ASP A 19 7.53 8.60 -17.90
CA ASP A 19 8.12 8.08 -16.69
C ASP A 19 7.62 6.66 -16.32
N GLY A 20 6.91 5.96 -17.23
CA GLY A 20 6.52 4.58 -16.92
C GLY A 20 5.32 4.03 -17.70
N LEU A 21 4.89 2.86 -17.23
CA LEU A 21 3.79 2.09 -17.81
C LEU A 21 2.86 1.61 -16.69
N ALA A 22 1.58 1.53 -16.99
CA ALA A 22 0.62 0.83 -16.13
C ALA A 22 -0.33 -0.04 -16.95
N TYR A 23 -0.81 -1.12 -16.32
CA TYR A 23 -1.92 -1.89 -16.87
C TYR A 23 -2.96 -2.21 -15.82
N ARG A 24 -4.19 -2.42 -16.27
CA ARG A 24 -5.28 -2.94 -15.43
C ARG A 24 -6.25 -3.78 -16.23
N PHE A 25 -6.98 -4.64 -15.54
CA PHE A 25 -8.15 -5.33 -16.09
C PHE A 25 -9.38 -4.43 -15.96
N ALA A 26 -10.33 -4.65 -16.86
CA ALA A 26 -11.67 -4.07 -16.81
C ALA A 26 -12.69 -5.11 -17.28
N THR A 27 -13.96 -4.95 -16.89
CA THR A 27 -15.04 -5.83 -17.31
C THR A 27 -16.33 -5.08 -17.54
N ASP A 28 -17.10 -5.48 -18.57
CA ASP A 28 -18.45 -4.96 -18.87
C ASP A 28 -19.55 -5.81 -18.20
N ARG A 29 -19.20 -6.90 -17.52
CA ARG A 29 -20.17 -7.75 -16.83
C ARG A 29 -20.93 -6.93 -15.80
N LYS A 30 -22.26 -7.06 -15.81
CA LYS A 30 -23.15 -6.37 -14.87
C LYS A 30 -23.42 -7.24 -13.65
N GLY A 31 -23.75 -6.60 -12.53
CA GLY A 31 -24.11 -7.26 -11.28
C GLY A 31 -22.92 -7.69 -10.45
N GLU A 32 -23.13 -8.62 -9.54
CA GLU A 32 -22.11 -9.12 -8.64
C GLU A 32 -21.08 -10.00 -9.38
N ILE A 33 -19.81 -9.77 -9.09
CA ILE A 33 -18.69 -10.49 -9.66
C ILE A 33 -17.80 -10.98 -8.52
N ILE A 34 -17.47 -12.26 -8.54
CA ILE A 34 -16.49 -12.86 -7.63
C ILE A 34 -15.17 -13.00 -8.38
N ILE A 35 -14.10 -12.49 -7.80
CA ILE A 35 -12.72 -12.64 -8.27
C ILE A 35 -12.05 -13.71 -7.41
N GLU A 36 -11.84 -14.88 -7.95
CA GLU A 36 -11.27 -16.02 -7.21
C GLU A 36 -9.79 -15.77 -6.91
N SER A 37 -9.02 -15.30 -7.90
CA SER A 37 -7.59 -15.03 -7.77
C SER A 37 -7.11 -14.04 -8.81
N GLU A 38 -5.92 -13.50 -8.59
CA GLU A 38 -5.15 -12.76 -9.59
C GLU A 38 -3.74 -13.35 -9.65
N THR A 39 -3.28 -13.66 -10.85
CA THR A 39 -1.88 -14.00 -11.11
C THR A 39 -1.16 -12.74 -11.57
N ALA A 40 -0.22 -12.27 -10.79
CA ALA A 40 0.66 -11.15 -11.11
C ALA A 40 2.10 -11.61 -10.96
N GLU A 41 2.83 -11.71 -12.07
CA GLU A 41 4.22 -12.14 -12.10
C GLU A 41 5.08 -11.06 -12.77
N TYR A 42 6.14 -10.67 -12.09
CA TYR A 42 7.08 -9.64 -12.54
C TYR A 42 8.45 -10.29 -12.76
N CYS A 43 8.69 -10.69 -14.01
CA CYS A 43 9.93 -11.34 -14.42
C CYS A 43 10.99 -10.27 -14.71
N LEU A 44 12.08 -10.30 -13.97
CA LEU A 44 13.26 -9.49 -14.26
C LEU A 44 14.13 -10.23 -15.26
N SER A 45 14.75 -9.51 -16.20
CA SER A 45 15.62 -10.11 -17.23
C SER A 45 16.85 -10.80 -16.64
N GLU A 46 17.27 -10.40 -15.45
CA GLU A 46 18.44 -10.89 -14.74
C GLU A 46 18.19 -10.81 -13.21
N ASP A 47 19.09 -11.41 -12.43
CA ASP A 47 19.11 -11.31 -10.97
C ASP A 47 19.54 -9.89 -10.54
N ARG A 48 18.60 -8.96 -10.54
CA ARG A 48 18.79 -7.53 -10.26
C ARG A 48 18.92 -7.24 -8.77
N ASP A 49 19.63 -6.16 -8.46
CA ASP A 49 19.62 -5.58 -7.11
C ASP A 49 18.25 -4.98 -6.82
N MET A 50 17.69 -5.35 -5.67
CA MET A 50 16.37 -4.94 -5.22
C MET A 50 16.44 -4.09 -3.95
N ILE A 51 15.49 -3.19 -3.80
CA ILE A 51 15.22 -2.45 -2.57
C ILE A 51 13.77 -2.76 -2.20
N VAL A 52 13.58 -3.47 -1.10
CA VAL A 52 12.28 -4.05 -0.74
C VAL A 52 11.92 -3.82 0.72
N PRO A 53 10.64 -3.47 1.01
CA PRO A 53 10.13 -3.36 2.37
C PRO A 53 9.42 -4.66 2.76
N TYR A 54 10.06 -5.50 3.57
CA TYR A 54 9.35 -6.65 4.13
C TYR A 54 8.29 -6.21 5.13
N VAL A 55 7.15 -6.90 5.14
CA VAL A 55 6.14 -6.71 6.18
C VAL A 55 6.74 -7.06 7.55
N LEU A 56 6.34 -6.31 8.56
CA LEU A 56 6.68 -6.60 9.95
C LEU A 56 5.47 -7.24 10.62
N PRO A 57 5.45 -8.58 10.81
CA PRO A 57 4.31 -9.25 11.44
C PRO A 57 4.00 -8.65 12.81
N SER A 58 2.72 -8.48 13.10
CA SER A 58 2.23 -7.91 14.36
C SER A 58 1.49 -8.95 15.21
N GLY A 59 1.12 -8.57 16.42
CA GLY A 59 0.38 -9.43 17.34
C GLY A 59 1.08 -10.76 17.63
N LYS A 60 0.33 -11.86 17.55
CA LYS A 60 0.87 -13.22 17.80
C LYS A 60 1.90 -13.65 16.77
N ALA A 61 1.77 -13.20 15.53
CA ALA A 61 2.68 -13.52 14.44
C ALA A 61 4.09 -12.94 14.65
N LYS A 62 4.23 -11.84 15.40
CA LYS A 62 5.54 -11.25 15.76
C LYS A 62 6.46 -12.23 16.47
N LYS A 63 5.89 -13.18 17.22
CA LYS A 63 6.65 -14.17 18.00
C LYS A 63 6.97 -15.44 17.20
N ALA A 64 6.39 -15.61 16.01
CA ALA A 64 6.64 -16.79 15.18
C ALA A 64 8.02 -16.67 14.52
N LYS A 65 8.81 -17.74 14.58
CA LYS A 65 10.14 -17.80 13.92
C LYS A 65 9.95 -17.71 12.39
N ASN A 66 8.97 -18.43 11.85
CA ASN A 66 8.60 -18.44 10.44
C ASN A 66 7.08 -18.23 10.33
N PRO A 67 6.60 -16.98 10.26
CA PRO A 67 5.17 -16.73 10.16
C PRO A 67 4.65 -17.18 8.79
N THR A 68 3.47 -17.82 8.77
CA THR A 68 2.78 -18.17 7.52
C THR A 68 2.39 -16.88 6.78
N PHE A 69 2.08 -16.98 5.48
CA PHE A 69 1.59 -15.81 4.72
C PHE A 69 0.29 -15.24 5.32
N GLU A 70 -0.63 -16.08 5.79
CA GLU A 70 -1.83 -15.60 6.48
C GLU A 70 -1.49 -14.79 7.74
N GLN A 71 -0.51 -15.24 8.51
CA GLN A 71 -0.05 -14.49 9.69
C GLN A 71 0.63 -13.17 9.32
N GLN A 72 1.27 -13.11 8.15
CA GLN A 72 1.93 -11.90 7.66
C GLN A 72 0.94 -10.84 7.18
N PHE A 73 -0.32 -11.16 6.85
CA PHE A 73 -1.36 -10.17 6.58
C PHE A 73 -1.71 -9.33 7.83
N PHE A 74 -1.43 -9.81 9.02
CA PHE A 74 -1.47 -9.02 10.27
C PHE A 74 -0.12 -8.35 10.49
N ASN A 75 0.11 -7.23 9.84
CA ASN A 75 1.43 -6.61 9.78
C ASN A 75 1.42 -5.11 10.04
N SER A 76 2.63 -4.56 10.18
CA SER A 76 2.93 -3.15 10.08
C SER A 76 3.77 -2.89 8.84
N MET A 77 3.44 -1.82 8.10
CA MET A 77 4.25 -1.32 7.00
C MET A 77 5.40 -0.41 7.47
N GLN A 78 5.51 -0.15 8.77
CA GLN A 78 6.59 0.65 9.36
C GLN A 78 7.83 -0.20 9.56
N ASN A 79 8.56 -0.44 8.49
CA ASN A 79 9.79 -1.22 8.51
C ASN A 79 10.87 -0.58 7.63
N LEU A 80 12.13 -0.89 7.95
CA LEU A 80 13.26 -0.48 7.12
C LEU A 80 13.28 -1.28 5.82
N TYR A 81 13.77 -0.64 4.75
CA TYR A 81 14.00 -1.32 3.48
C TYR A 81 15.20 -2.24 3.57
N SER A 82 15.09 -3.39 2.92
CA SER A 82 16.16 -4.39 2.76
C SER A 82 16.73 -4.30 1.35
N TYR A 83 18.02 -4.61 1.22
CA TYR A 83 18.75 -4.61 -0.04
C TYR A 83 19.27 -6.02 -0.32
N GLY A 84 19.21 -6.46 -1.56
CA GLY A 84 19.73 -7.77 -1.98
C GLY A 84 19.40 -8.09 -3.41
N LYS A 85 20.00 -9.14 -3.96
CA LYS A 85 19.65 -9.69 -5.27
C LYS A 85 18.24 -10.30 -5.23
N ALA A 86 17.50 -10.23 -6.33
CA ALA A 86 16.13 -10.73 -6.42
C ALA A 86 16.01 -12.20 -5.96
N MET A 87 16.94 -13.05 -6.37
CA MET A 87 17.00 -14.47 -6.00
C MET A 87 17.54 -14.74 -4.59
N GLN A 88 18.10 -13.74 -3.92
CA GLN A 88 18.59 -13.81 -2.53
C GLN A 88 17.59 -13.27 -1.52
N LEU A 89 16.50 -12.68 -1.99
CA LEU A 89 15.40 -12.24 -1.12
C LEU A 89 14.76 -13.45 -0.43
N ASN A 90 14.21 -13.23 0.75
CA ASN A 90 13.57 -14.31 1.51
C ASN A 90 12.21 -14.66 0.89
N PRO A 91 12.03 -15.87 0.27
CA PRO A 91 10.80 -16.26 -0.41
C PRO A 91 9.63 -16.53 0.55
N ASP A 92 9.91 -16.73 1.85
CA ASP A 92 8.89 -16.95 2.87
C ASP A 92 8.35 -15.65 3.47
N ARG A 93 8.84 -14.50 2.99
CA ARG A 93 8.44 -13.19 3.50
C ARG A 93 7.77 -12.34 2.45
N MET A 94 6.61 -11.79 2.82
CA MET A 94 5.91 -10.80 2.00
C MET A 94 6.61 -9.44 2.06
N MET A 95 6.60 -8.78 0.93
CA MET A 95 6.98 -7.38 0.75
C MET A 95 5.72 -6.58 0.41
N PHE A 96 5.60 -5.36 0.93
CA PHE A 96 4.56 -4.44 0.46
C PHE A 96 5.10 -3.55 -0.66
N THR A 97 4.22 -2.97 -1.44
CA THR A 97 4.58 -2.02 -2.50
C THR A 97 4.82 -0.62 -1.92
N PRO A 98 5.71 0.20 -2.50
CA PRO A 98 6.48 -0.07 -3.71
C PRO A 98 7.75 -0.90 -3.45
N VAL A 99 8.19 -1.66 -4.46
CA VAL A 99 9.50 -2.29 -4.51
C VAL A 99 10.30 -1.70 -5.68
N ILE A 100 11.63 -1.67 -5.56
CA ILE A 100 12.50 -1.07 -6.57
C ILE A 100 13.51 -2.11 -7.04
N ALA A 101 13.63 -2.29 -8.37
CA ALA A 101 14.70 -3.00 -9.02
C ALA A 101 15.68 -2.01 -9.66
N LYS A 102 16.98 -2.21 -9.47
CA LYS A 102 18.01 -1.46 -10.19
C LYS A 102 18.20 -2.09 -11.56
N LEU A 103 18.04 -1.28 -12.58
CA LEU A 103 18.27 -1.65 -13.97
C LEU A 103 19.67 -1.23 -14.42
N ASP A 104 19.97 -1.48 -15.71
CA ASP A 104 21.22 -1.03 -16.33
C ASP A 104 21.29 0.50 -16.41
N ASP A 105 22.48 1.04 -16.60
CA ASP A 105 22.75 2.48 -16.75
C ASP A 105 22.23 3.34 -15.60
N GLY A 106 22.14 2.76 -14.38
CA GLY A 106 21.68 3.46 -13.18
C GLY A 106 20.18 3.71 -13.12
N MET A 107 19.42 3.23 -14.10
CA MET A 107 17.96 3.30 -14.07
C MET A 107 17.36 2.47 -12.95
N LYS A 108 16.15 2.82 -12.52
CA LYS A 108 15.37 2.10 -11.53
C LYS A 108 13.97 1.84 -12.04
N LEU A 109 13.48 0.65 -11.74
CA LEU A 109 12.09 0.26 -11.95
C LEU A 109 11.40 0.17 -10.60
N CYS A 110 10.40 1.00 -10.38
CA CYS A 110 9.57 0.94 -9.19
C CYS A 110 8.24 0.24 -9.54
N ILE A 111 7.94 -0.84 -8.83
CA ILE A 111 6.69 -1.60 -8.98
C ILE A 111 5.75 -1.17 -7.85
N ALA A 112 4.59 -0.67 -8.23
CA ALA A 112 3.56 -0.19 -7.31
C ALA A 112 2.16 -0.52 -7.84
N GLU A 113 1.14 -0.01 -7.17
CA GLU A 113 -0.26 -0.11 -7.59
C GLU A 113 -1.00 1.20 -7.37
N ALA A 114 -2.10 1.39 -8.08
CA ALA A 114 -2.96 2.56 -7.93
C ALA A 114 -4.44 2.18 -8.08
N ASP A 115 -5.33 3.02 -7.55
CA ASP A 115 -6.78 2.88 -7.69
C ASP A 115 -7.33 1.57 -7.08
N THR A 116 -6.87 1.21 -5.90
CA THR A 116 -7.19 -0.06 -5.19
C THR A 116 -8.56 -0.02 -4.52
N GLU A 117 -9.60 0.32 -5.24
CA GLU A 117 -10.95 0.42 -4.70
C GLU A 117 -11.66 -0.94 -4.66
N SER A 118 -12.15 -1.34 -3.47
CA SER A 118 -12.89 -2.59 -3.24
C SER A 118 -12.15 -3.84 -3.75
N TYR A 119 -10.83 -3.84 -3.57
CA TYR A 119 -9.94 -4.89 -3.99
C TYR A 119 -8.77 -5.03 -3.01
N PRO A 120 -8.20 -6.21 -2.78
CA PRO A 120 -7.06 -6.35 -1.88
C PRO A 120 -5.82 -5.65 -2.44
N GLY A 121 -5.07 -4.98 -1.57
CA GLY A 121 -3.74 -4.48 -1.90
C GLY A 121 -2.79 -5.62 -2.24
N MET A 122 -1.86 -5.38 -3.17
CA MET A 122 -0.89 -6.34 -3.61
C MET A 122 0.32 -6.38 -2.68
N TYR A 123 0.63 -7.56 -2.17
CA TYR A 123 1.93 -7.88 -1.63
C TYR A 123 2.75 -8.62 -2.68
N LEU A 124 4.05 -8.69 -2.49
CA LEU A 124 4.96 -9.43 -3.37
C LEU A 124 5.76 -10.44 -2.58
N VAL A 125 6.07 -11.56 -3.20
CA VAL A 125 7.02 -12.56 -2.70
C VAL A 125 8.04 -12.87 -3.80
N SER A 126 9.27 -13.12 -3.40
CA SER A 126 10.33 -13.51 -4.35
C SER A 126 10.33 -14.99 -4.62
N SER A 127 10.92 -15.40 -5.75
CA SER A 127 11.30 -16.77 -6.03
C SER A 127 12.79 -16.97 -5.74
N SER A 128 13.18 -18.17 -5.30
CA SER A 128 14.59 -18.54 -5.09
C SER A 128 15.24 -19.19 -6.30
N ASP A 129 14.48 -19.62 -7.30
CA ASP A 129 14.96 -20.36 -8.48
C ASP A 129 15.08 -19.48 -9.74
N ARG A 130 14.41 -18.34 -9.75
CA ARG A 130 14.45 -17.38 -10.87
C ARG A 130 14.15 -15.96 -10.39
N PRO A 131 14.61 -14.93 -11.13
CA PRO A 131 14.42 -13.53 -10.74
C PRO A 131 13.00 -13.06 -11.03
N VAL A 132 12.03 -13.56 -10.27
CA VAL A 132 10.59 -13.28 -10.41
C VAL A 132 10.02 -12.86 -9.07
N LEU A 133 9.15 -11.84 -9.09
CA LEU A 133 8.28 -11.47 -7.98
C LEU A 133 6.86 -11.92 -8.31
N HIS A 134 6.21 -12.56 -7.36
CA HIS A 134 4.82 -13.00 -7.46
C HIS A 134 3.91 -12.12 -6.60
N GLY A 135 2.78 -11.70 -7.17
CA GLY A 135 1.72 -11.02 -6.43
C GLY A 135 1.05 -11.96 -5.41
N MET A 136 0.87 -11.46 -4.21
CA MET A 136 0.19 -12.15 -3.12
C MET A 136 -0.99 -11.31 -2.64
N PHE A 137 -2.17 -11.87 -2.62
CA PHE A 137 -3.41 -11.18 -2.27
C PHE A 137 -4.10 -11.86 -1.10
N ALA A 138 -4.53 -11.07 -0.12
CA ALA A 138 -5.34 -11.59 0.97
C ALA A 138 -6.73 -12.00 0.45
N ALA A 139 -7.18 -13.20 0.79
CA ALA A 139 -8.53 -13.63 0.48
C ALA A 139 -9.57 -12.79 1.25
N TYR A 140 -10.78 -12.66 0.70
CA TYR A 140 -11.84 -11.81 1.22
C TYR A 140 -12.21 -12.21 2.67
N PRO A 141 -12.41 -11.25 3.59
CA PRO A 141 -12.83 -11.56 4.95
C PRO A 141 -14.20 -12.22 4.99
N ARG A 142 -14.30 -13.39 5.63
CA ARG A 142 -15.58 -14.08 5.88
C ARG A 142 -16.12 -13.73 7.27
N LYS A 143 -15.25 -13.75 8.27
CA LYS A 143 -15.59 -13.40 9.66
C LYS A 143 -14.56 -12.42 10.20
N GLU A 144 -15.06 -11.35 10.78
CA GLU A 144 -14.26 -10.33 11.43
C GLU A 144 -14.72 -10.15 12.87
N GLU A 145 -13.80 -9.81 13.76
CA GLU A 145 -14.08 -9.48 15.15
C GLU A 145 -13.32 -8.22 15.55
N ARG A 146 -13.98 -7.35 16.30
CA ARG A 146 -13.33 -6.18 16.87
C ARG A 146 -12.20 -6.60 17.81
N GLY A 147 -11.06 -5.95 17.71
CA GLY A 147 -9.88 -6.26 18.51
C GLY A 147 -8.71 -5.33 18.23
N GLY A 148 -7.50 -5.83 18.46
CA GLY A 148 -6.27 -5.07 18.26
C GLY A 148 -6.05 -3.99 19.32
N HIS A 149 -5.25 -2.97 18.97
CA HIS A 149 -4.93 -1.87 19.89
C HIS A 149 -6.20 -1.07 20.21
N ASN A 150 -6.51 -0.96 21.49
CA ASN A 150 -7.71 -0.26 22.01
C ASN A 150 -9.04 -0.71 21.37
N GLN A 151 -9.14 -1.95 20.86
CA GLN A 151 -10.33 -2.47 20.18
C GLN A 151 -10.73 -1.65 18.93
N LEU A 152 -9.78 -1.00 18.28
CA LEU A 152 -10.03 -0.12 17.13
C LEU A 152 -9.88 -0.82 15.78
N GLN A 153 -9.49 -2.09 15.77
CA GLN A 153 -9.27 -2.85 14.55
C GLN A 153 -10.34 -3.92 14.35
N MET A 154 -10.64 -4.23 13.09
CA MET A 154 -11.41 -5.41 12.70
C MET A 154 -10.43 -6.52 12.33
N LEU A 155 -10.33 -7.54 13.17
CA LEU A 155 -9.40 -8.66 12.98
C LEU A 155 -10.09 -9.75 12.17
N VAL A 156 -9.54 -10.09 11.02
CA VAL A 156 -10.04 -11.19 10.19
C VAL A 156 -9.79 -12.51 10.90
N LYS A 157 -10.84 -13.29 11.13
CA LYS A 157 -10.80 -14.60 11.80
C LYS A 157 -10.91 -15.77 10.83
N SER A 158 -11.58 -15.59 9.72
CA SER A 158 -11.63 -16.54 8.62
C SER A 158 -11.83 -15.81 7.32
N ARG A 159 -11.45 -16.47 6.22
CA ARG A 159 -11.53 -15.93 4.87
C ARG A 159 -12.39 -16.78 3.96
N GLU A 160 -12.84 -16.16 2.89
CA GLU A 160 -13.48 -16.86 1.78
C GLU A 160 -12.43 -17.53 0.88
N SER A 161 -12.87 -18.27 -0.14
CA SER A 161 -12.00 -18.89 -1.15
C SER A 161 -11.68 -17.95 -2.33
N TYR A 162 -12.08 -16.70 -2.27
CA TYR A 162 -11.90 -15.68 -3.30
C TYR A 162 -11.29 -14.41 -2.71
N ILE A 163 -10.71 -13.56 -3.56
CA ILE A 163 -9.99 -12.35 -3.13
C ILE A 163 -10.85 -11.09 -3.13
N ALA A 164 -11.87 -11.01 -4.01
CA ALA A 164 -12.75 -9.85 -4.07
C ALA A 164 -14.18 -10.21 -4.47
N ARG A 165 -15.13 -9.41 -3.96
CA ARG A 165 -16.56 -9.44 -4.29
C ARG A 165 -16.96 -8.02 -4.66
N VAL A 166 -17.31 -7.80 -5.90
CA VAL A 166 -17.46 -6.47 -6.47
C VAL A 166 -18.69 -6.38 -7.36
N ILE A 167 -19.09 -5.15 -7.68
CA ILE A 167 -20.18 -4.88 -8.63
C ILE A 167 -19.59 -4.36 -9.93
N GLY A 168 -19.98 -4.94 -11.04
CA GLY A 168 -19.63 -4.50 -12.38
C GLY A 168 -20.77 -3.78 -13.11
N PRO A 169 -20.48 -3.11 -14.24
CA PRO A 169 -19.17 -3.04 -14.90
C PRO A 169 -18.15 -2.22 -14.12
N ARG A 170 -16.86 -2.58 -14.21
CA ARG A 170 -15.81 -1.87 -13.48
C ARG A 170 -14.41 -2.09 -14.04
N SER A 171 -13.50 -1.23 -13.62
CA SER A 171 -12.06 -1.45 -13.73
C SER A 171 -11.48 -1.94 -12.41
N PHE A 172 -10.35 -2.64 -12.48
CA PHE A 172 -9.59 -3.15 -11.34
C PHE A 172 -8.35 -2.29 -11.08
N PRO A 173 -7.61 -2.49 -9.99
CA PRO A 173 -6.43 -1.70 -9.69
C PRO A 173 -5.40 -1.68 -10.82
N TRP A 174 -4.70 -0.58 -10.95
CA TRP A 174 -3.55 -0.47 -11.83
C TRP A 174 -2.34 -1.16 -11.21
N ARG A 175 -1.62 -1.93 -12.03
CA ARG A 175 -0.26 -2.37 -11.78
C ARG A 175 0.67 -1.40 -12.45
N THR A 176 1.52 -0.73 -11.66
CA THR A 176 2.30 0.43 -12.15
C THR A 176 3.78 0.13 -12.15
N PHE A 177 4.46 0.61 -13.16
CA PHE A 177 5.89 0.47 -13.41
C PHE A 177 6.46 1.87 -13.67
N ILE A 178 7.05 2.48 -12.64
CA ILE A 178 7.69 3.79 -12.76
C ILE A 178 9.17 3.56 -13.07
N VAL A 179 9.67 4.19 -14.13
CA VAL A 179 11.05 4.07 -14.58
C VAL A 179 11.73 5.41 -14.44
N THR A 180 12.84 5.46 -13.69
CA THR A 180 13.57 6.69 -13.44
C THR A 180 15.08 6.52 -13.67
N ARG A 181 15.77 7.61 -13.97
CA ARG A 181 17.24 7.65 -14.08
C ARG A 181 17.89 8.14 -12.79
N LYS A 182 17.21 9.00 -12.04
CA LYS A 182 17.70 9.61 -10.80
C LYS A 182 16.81 9.23 -9.62
N ASP A 183 17.38 9.13 -8.44
CA ASP A 183 16.63 8.78 -7.22
C ASP A 183 15.55 9.81 -6.89
N GLY A 184 15.83 11.11 -7.09
CA GLY A 184 14.88 12.18 -6.84
C GLY A 184 13.61 12.08 -7.68
N GLU A 185 13.70 11.57 -8.91
CA GLU A 185 12.55 11.40 -9.80
C GLU A 185 11.51 10.42 -9.26
N LEU A 186 11.92 9.45 -8.40
CA LEU A 186 10.98 8.55 -7.74
C LEU A 186 10.08 9.29 -6.74
N SER A 187 10.62 10.28 -6.03
CA SER A 187 9.86 11.07 -5.07
C SER A 187 9.00 12.14 -5.73
N GLU A 188 9.32 12.52 -6.95
CA GLU A 188 8.59 13.52 -7.74
C GLU A 188 7.52 12.89 -8.65
N SER A 189 7.54 11.56 -8.84
CA SER A 189 6.57 10.89 -9.70
C SER A 189 5.16 11.00 -9.15
N ASP A 190 4.26 11.53 -9.96
CA ASP A 190 2.82 11.63 -9.70
C ASP A 190 1.98 10.55 -10.41
N MET A 191 2.62 9.52 -10.94
CA MET A 191 1.99 8.50 -11.78
C MET A 191 0.82 7.82 -11.07
N VAL A 192 0.93 7.53 -9.77
CA VAL A 192 -0.15 6.92 -8.99
C VAL A 192 -1.38 7.84 -8.94
N TYR A 193 -1.17 9.16 -8.83
CA TYR A 193 -2.26 10.14 -8.85
C TYR A 193 -2.87 10.30 -10.24
N ARG A 194 -2.08 10.28 -11.31
CA ARG A 194 -2.55 10.33 -12.70
C ARG A 194 -3.41 9.13 -13.09
N LEU A 195 -3.18 7.99 -12.44
CA LEU A 195 -3.91 6.73 -12.65
C LEU A 195 -5.13 6.60 -11.74
N ALA A 196 -5.23 7.36 -10.67
CA ALA A 196 -6.32 7.30 -9.74
C ALA A 196 -7.64 7.76 -10.36
N SER A 197 -8.73 7.21 -9.87
CA SER A 197 -10.09 7.68 -10.21
C SER A 197 -10.27 9.14 -9.78
N PRO A 198 -11.08 9.93 -10.51
CA PRO A 198 -11.35 11.31 -10.12
C PRO A 198 -11.90 11.42 -8.70
N SER A 199 -11.53 12.50 -8.00
CA SER A 199 -12.07 12.78 -6.68
C SER A 199 -13.60 12.83 -6.67
N ARG A 200 -14.21 12.17 -5.68
CA ARG A 200 -15.68 12.22 -5.45
C ARG A 200 -16.09 13.34 -4.49
N VAL A 201 -15.11 14.01 -3.89
CA VAL A 201 -15.37 15.18 -3.03
C VAL A 201 -15.63 16.39 -3.92
N LYS A 202 -16.88 16.87 -3.91
CA LYS A 202 -17.34 17.94 -4.82
C LYS A 202 -16.91 19.34 -4.37
N ASN A 203 -16.92 19.60 -3.06
CA ASN A 203 -16.51 20.88 -2.50
C ASN A 203 -15.29 20.66 -1.61
N ILE A 204 -14.18 21.24 -2.00
CA ILE A 204 -12.90 21.18 -1.29
C ILE A 204 -12.44 22.55 -0.76
N ASP A 205 -13.25 23.61 -0.90
CA ASP A 205 -12.88 24.99 -0.53
C ASP A 205 -12.64 25.14 0.99
N TRP A 206 -13.22 24.24 1.78
CA TRP A 206 -13.00 24.18 3.23
C TRP A 206 -11.68 23.54 3.63
N ILE A 207 -11.02 22.80 2.74
CA ILE A 207 -9.72 22.16 3.01
C ILE A 207 -8.63 23.21 2.84
N LYS A 208 -8.02 23.62 3.94
CA LYS A 208 -6.92 24.56 3.93
C LYS A 208 -5.64 23.89 4.43
N PRO A 209 -4.56 23.89 3.67
CA PRO A 209 -3.27 23.46 4.15
C PRO A 209 -2.81 24.32 5.31
N GLY A 210 -2.13 23.75 6.29
CA GLY A 210 -1.65 24.48 7.44
C GLY A 210 -0.68 23.66 8.28
N LYS A 211 -0.10 24.30 9.27
CA LYS A 211 0.76 23.63 10.25
C LYS A 211 -0.10 22.96 11.31
N VAL A 212 0.39 21.87 11.86
CA VAL A 212 -0.25 21.14 12.96
C VAL A 212 0.68 21.02 14.16
N ALA A 213 0.18 21.34 15.35
CA ALA A 213 0.84 21.00 16.61
C ALA A 213 0.47 19.54 16.94
N TRP A 214 1.22 18.60 16.39
CA TRP A 214 0.91 17.19 16.46
C TRP A 214 1.45 16.57 17.74
N GLU A 215 0.58 16.31 18.68
CA GLU A 215 0.87 15.80 20.02
C GLU A 215 1.48 14.39 20.02
N TRP A 216 1.16 13.56 19.01
CA TRP A 216 1.70 12.23 18.86
C TRP A 216 3.19 12.22 18.51
N TRP A 217 3.70 13.29 17.86
CA TRP A 217 5.10 13.39 17.45
C TRP A 217 6.08 13.14 18.60
N ASN A 218 5.76 13.66 19.79
CA ASN A 218 6.54 13.52 21.00
C ASN A 218 5.85 12.65 22.08
N TYR A 219 4.93 11.78 21.66
CA TYR A 219 4.19 10.88 22.55
C TYR A 219 3.49 11.61 23.70
N TRP A 220 2.80 12.71 23.39
CA TRP A 220 2.16 13.64 24.36
C TRP A 220 3.09 14.18 25.44
N GLY A 221 4.41 14.08 25.24
CA GLY A 221 5.39 14.55 26.21
C GLY A 221 5.37 16.07 26.35
N LEU A 222 5.12 16.57 27.56
CA LEU A 222 5.23 17.97 27.94
C LEU A 222 6.21 18.09 29.09
N TYR A 223 6.93 19.24 29.13
CA TYR A 223 7.84 19.57 30.20
C TYR A 223 7.34 20.83 30.92
N ASN A 224 7.68 20.95 32.21
CA ASN A 224 7.36 22.12 33.05
C ASN A 224 5.86 22.40 33.12
N VAL A 225 5.05 21.34 33.24
CA VAL A 225 3.61 21.41 33.49
C VAL A 225 3.30 20.80 34.88
N ASP A 226 2.24 21.26 35.52
CA ASP A 226 1.80 20.86 36.86
C ASP A 226 0.78 19.71 36.83
N PHE A 227 0.57 19.10 35.67
CA PHE A 227 -0.31 17.96 35.45
C PHE A 227 0.41 16.81 34.74
N ARG A 228 -0.18 15.61 34.80
CA ARG A 228 0.35 14.46 34.05
C ARG A 228 -0.02 14.56 32.56
N ALA A 229 0.98 14.79 31.72
CA ALA A 229 0.80 14.79 30.26
C ALA A 229 0.36 13.40 29.74
N GLY A 230 -0.52 13.40 28.72
CA GLY A 230 -1.08 12.19 28.11
C GLY A 230 -2.36 12.50 27.34
N ILE A 231 -3.18 11.48 27.10
CA ILE A 231 -4.48 11.64 26.44
C ILE A 231 -5.49 12.15 27.49
N ASN A 232 -5.51 13.45 27.75
CA ASN A 232 -6.40 14.12 28.70
C ASN A 232 -6.62 15.59 28.30
N THR A 233 -7.64 16.19 28.89
CA THR A 233 -8.09 17.55 28.58
C THR A 233 -7.01 18.61 28.80
N GLU A 234 -6.23 18.49 29.86
CA GLU A 234 -5.19 19.46 30.22
C GLU A 234 -4.08 19.48 29.15
N THR A 235 -3.66 18.32 28.69
CA THR A 235 -2.67 18.18 27.61
C THR A 235 -3.16 18.83 26.31
N TYR A 236 -4.41 18.55 25.90
CA TYR A 236 -4.93 19.14 24.66
C TYR A 236 -5.17 20.66 24.78
N LYS A 237 -5.59 21.16 25.92
CA LYS A 237 -5.65 22.62 26.18
C LYS A 237 -4.27 23.24 25.99
N TYR A 238 -3.22 22.63 26.53
CA TYR A 238 -1.85 23.11 26.36
C TYR A 238 -1.45 23.17 24.88
N TYR A 239 -1.71 22.14 24.08
CA TYR A 239 -1.41 22.13 22.65
C TYR A 239 -2.22 23.17 21.88
N ILE A 240 -3.49 23.37 22.22
CA ILE A 240 -4.36 24.40 21.61
C ILE A 240 -3.83 25.80 21.94
N ASP A 241 -3.47 26.07 23.18
CA ASP A 241 -2.90 27.35 23.60
C ASP A 241 -1.56 27.61 22.91
N PHE A 242 -0.71 26.58 22.82
CA PHE A 242 0.55 26.68 22.11
C PHE A 242 0.35 26.98 20.62
N ALA A 243 -0.54 26.24 19.96
CA ALA A 243 -0.87 26.43 18.55
C ALA A 243 -1.39 27.86 18.30
N SER A 244 -2.33 28.33 19.14
CA SER A 244 -2.88 29.67 19.04
C SER A 244 -1.82 30.77 19.20
N LYS A 245 -0.94 30.65 20.19
CA LYS A 245 0.15 31.62 20.44
C LYS A 245 1.20 31.67 19.34
N ASN A 246 1.37 30.57 18.58
CA ASN A 246 2.39 30.43 17.56
C ASN A 246 1.85 30.47 16.11
N ASN A 247 0.61 30.86 15.92
CA ASN A 247 -0.06 30.89 14.62
C ASN A 247 0.05 29.54 13.88
N ILE A 248 -0.25 28.47 14.61
CA ILE A 248 -0.38 27.12 14.09
C ILE A 248 -1.87 26.81 13.93
N GLU A 249 -2.29 26.44 12.73
CA GLU A 249 -3.70 26.38 12.35
C GLU A 249 -4.44 25.21 12.97
N TYR A 250 -3.73 24.11 13.26
CA TYR A 250 -4.35 22.84 13.68
C TYR A 250 -3.67 22.23 14.91
N VAL A 251 -4.46 21.43 15.63
CA VAL A 251 -4.00 20.53 16.70
C VAL A 251 -4.50 19.12 16.39
#